data_bee1663064efac0ca0282e0b6e2322bf
#
_entry.id   bee1663064efac0ca0282e0b6e2322bf
#
_cell.length_a   1.000
_cell.length_b   1.000
_cell.length_c   1.000
_cell.angle_alpha   90.00
_cell.angle_beta   90.00
_cell.angle_gamma   90.00
#
_symmetry.space_group_name_H-M   'P 1'
#
loop_
_entity.id
_entity.type
_entity.pdbx_description
1 polymer ?
#
loop_
_entity_poly.entity_id
_entity_poly.type
_entity_poly.pdbx_seq_one_letter_code
_entity_poly.pdbx_strand_id
1 'polypeptide(L)'
;MTTATATRVRILRAAERLLGRDPDCALAQVAAAAGVARRTVYGHFGGRDGLVRGLVEEAAEAVRHALSGPGAPVPGDDPATALARFVRTLWPVGDRYGTLIALARRRGLGPDPVHAVLGPARDTVAAIVARGQRTGTFHTVVPAGVLGAALEAHLLTLLTGARAGTWEDDGRGAAVAALVVAGVEAGRAERIVGRGAEEGVGALWGR
;
A
#
# COMPACT_ATOMS: atom_id res chain seq x y z
N MET A 1 6.38 -7.67 -25.60
CA MET A 1 5.85 -8.58 -24.56
C MET A 1 5.61 -9.94 -25.19
N THR A 2 6.19 -11.01 -24.63
CA THR A 2 5.95 -12.37 -25.13
C THR A 2 4.52 -12.84 -24.76
N THR A 3 3.95 -13.78 -25.52
CA THR A 3 2.62 -14.37 -25.24
C THR A 3 2.54 -14.96 -23.83
N ALA A 4 3.63 -15.54 -23.34
CA ALA A 4 3.74 -16.09 -21.99
C ALA A 4 3.62 -14.99 -20.91
N THR A 5 4.28 -13.84 -21.11
CA THR A 5 4.18 -12.67 -20.20
C THR A 5 2.75 -12.12 -20.16
N ALA A 6 2.11 -11.99 -21.32
CA ALA A 6 0.72 -11.53 -21.41
C ALA A 6 -0.24 -12.48 -20.69
N THR A 7 -0.04 -13.79 -20.80
CA THR A 7 -0.85 -14.80 -20.10
C THR A 7 -0.64 -14.74 -18.58
N ARG A 8 0.61 -14.61 -18.11
CA ARG A 8 0.92 -14.44 -16.68
C ARG A 8 0.18 -13.24 -16.09
N VAL A 9 0.24 -12.08 -16.76
CA VAL A 9 -0.45 -10.84 -16.34
C VAL A 9 -1.98 -11.04 -16.28
N ARG A 10 -2.60 -11.71 -17.27
CA ARG A 10 -4.04 -11.99 -17.25
C ARG A 10 -4.44 -12.84 -16.05
N ILE A 11 -3.64 -13.88 -15.73
CA ILE A 11 -3.91 -14.76 -14.59
C ILE A 11 -3.79 -13.97 -13.29
N LEU A 12 -2.76 -13.14 -13.11
CA LEU A 12 -2.59 -12.32 -11.90
C LEU A 12 -3.73 -11.33 -11.71
N ARG A 13 -4.18 -10.63 -12.76
CA ARG A 13 -5.33 -9.72 -12.70
C ARG A 13 -6.64 -10.44 -12.33
N ALA A 14 -6.87 -11.65 -12.85
CA ALA A 14 -8.03 -12.45 -12.50
C ALA A 14 -7.96 -12.91 -11.03
N ALA A 15 -6.79 -13.37 -10.61
CA ALA A 15 -6.53 -13.81 -9.23
C ALA A 15 -6.69 -12.66 -8.23
N GLU A 16 -6.16 -11.47 -8.53
CA GLU A 16 -6.31 -10.28 -7.70
C GLU A 16 -7.78 -9.99 -7.40
N ARG A 17 -8.61 -9.91 -8.44
CA ARG A 17 -10.05 -9.62 -8.28
C ARG A 17 -10.80 -10.70 -7.48
N LEU A 18 -10.51 -11.97 -7.75
CA LEU A 18 -11.23 -13.09 -7.13
C LEU A 18 -10.76 -13.32 -5.70
N LEU A 19 -9.45 -13.40 -5.46
CA LEU A 19 -8.89 -13.63 -4.12
C LEU A 19 -9.05 -12.41 -3.21
N GLY A 20 -9.19 -11.21 -3.77
CA GLY A 20 -9.52 -10.01 -3.02
C GLY A 20 -10.94 -10.03 -2.45
N ARG A 21 -11.89 -10.71 -3.13
CA ARG A 21 -13.28 -10.86 -2.68
C ARG A 21 -13.50 -12.15 -1.87
N ASP A 22 -12.95 -13.23 -2.36
CA ASP A 22 -13.03 -14.57 -1.76
C ASP A 22 -11.61 -15.17 -1.69
N PRO A 23 -10.94 -15.06 -0.54
CA PRO A 23 -9.60 -15.61 -0.34
C PRO A 23 -9.51 -17.13 -0.55
N ASP A 24 -10.62 -17.85 -0.54
CA ASP A 24 -10.66 -19.30 -0.69
C ASP A 24 -11.14 -19.75 -2.08
N CYS A 25 -11.42 -18.82 -3.00
CA CYS A 25 -11.86 -19.14 -4.36
C CYS A 25 -10.93 -20.17 -5.03
N ALA A 26 -11.50 -21.12 -5.80
CA ALA A 26 -10.74 -22.20 -6.41
C ALA A 26 -9.87 -21.71 -7.58
N LEU A 27 -8.70 -22.34 -7.78
CA LEU A 27 -7.83 -22.03 -8.96
C LEU A 27 -8.53 -22.24 -10.31
N ALA A 28 -9.53 -23.10 -10.36
CA ALA A 28 -10.34 -23.30 -11.56
C ALA A 28 -11.15 -22.04 -11.92
N GLN A 29 -11.66 -21.31 -10.91
CA GLN A 29 -12.36 -20.04 -11.11
C GLN A 29 -11.40 -18.94 -11.59
N VAL A 30 -10.18 -18.92 -11.06
CA VAL A 30 -9.14 -18.01 -11.54
C VAL A 30 -8.78 -18.30 -13.00
N ALA A 31 -8.60 -19.58 -13.37
CA ALA A 31 -8.32 -19.99 -14.73
C ALA A 31 -9.44 -19.58 -15.70
N ALA A 32 -10.70 -19.85 -15.32
CA ALA A 32 -11.87 -19.46 -16.11
C ALA A 32 -11.94 -17.92 -16.30
N ALA A 33 -11.77 -17.16 -15.23
CA ALA A 33 -11.78 -15.69 -15.28
C ALA A 33 -10.61 -15.11 -16.09
N ALA A 34 -9.47 -15.81 -16.16
CA ALA A 34 -8.32 -15.45 -16.98
C ALA A 34 -8.44 -15.90 -18.45
N GLY A 35 -9.48 -16.69 -18.79
CA GLY A 35 -9.63 -17.28 -20.13
C GLY A 35 -8.52 -18.28 -20.48
N VAL A 36 -8.08 -19.10 -19.51
CA VAL A 36 -7.02 -20.09 -19.69
C VAL A 36 -7.41 -21.45 -19.09
N ALA A 37 -6.75 -22.51 -19.54
CA ALA A 37 -6.93 -23.82 -18.93
C ALA A 37 -6.28 -23.85 -17.53
N ARG A 38 -6.84 -24.65 -16.58
CA ARG A 38 -6.29 -24.84 -15.24
C ARG A 38 -4.80 -25.25 -15.27
N ARG A 39 -4.41 -26.14 -16.21
CA ARG A 39 -3.00 -26.55 -16.40
C ARG A 39 -2.08 -25.38 -16.71
N THR A 40 -2.58 -24.33 -17.39
CA THR A 40 -1.82 -23.14 -17.70
C THR A 40 -1.49 -22.34 -16.43
N VAL A 41 -2.43 -22.23 -15.49
CA VAL A 41 -2.19 -21.62 -14.17
C VAL A 41 -1.10 -22.39 -13.40
N TYR A 42 -1.19 -23.73 -13.40
CA TYR A 42 -0.16 -24.57 -12.77
C TYR A 42 1.21 -24.42 -13.44
N GLY A 43 1.26 -24.34 -14.77
CA GLY A 43 2.50 -24.15 -15.52
C GLY A 43 3.19 -22.80 -15.22
N HIS A 44 2.42 -21.73 -14.97
CA HIS A 44 2.97 -20.40 -14.64
C HIS A 44 3.34 -20.22 -13.16
N PHE A 45 2.60 -20.86 -12.25
CA PHE A 45 2.67 -20.58 -10.82
C PHE A 45 2.94 -21.80 -9.93
N GLY A 46 2.90 -23.01 -10.47
CA GLY A 46 3.05 -24.24 -9.68
C GLY A 46 1.89 -24.54 -8.73
N GLY A 47 0.84 -23.71 -8.74
CA GLY A 47 -0.33 -23.86 -7.86
C GLY A 47 -0.70 -22.57 -7.13
N ARG A 48 -1.52 -22.71 -6.06
CA ARG A 48 -2.09 -21.58 -5.32
C ARG A 48 -1.03 -20.73 -4.63
N ASP A 49 -0.07 -21.37 -3.97
CA ASP A 49 0.96 -20.65 -3.21
C ASP A 49 1.88 -19.85 -4.12
N GLY A 50 2.24 -20.40 -5.29
CA GLY A 50 3.00 -19.67 -6.31
C GLY A 50 2.19 -18.51 -6.91
N LEU A 51 0.88 -18.68 -7.07
CA LEU A 51 -0.01 -17.59 -7.52
C LEU A 51 -0.06 -16.46 -6.49
N VAL A 52 -0.20 -16.80 -5.20
CA VAL A 52 -0.19 -15.78 -4.12
C VAL A 52 1.17 -15.09 -4.03
N ARG A 53 2.29 -15.83 -4.16
CA ARG A 53 3.62 -15.20 -4.26
C ARG A 53 3.71 -14.21 -5.42
N GLY A 54 3.20 -14.58 -6.60
CA GLY A 54 3.18 -13.67 -7.74
C GLY A 54 2.37 -12.40 -7.51
N LEU A 55 1.29 -12.48 -6.75
CA LEU A 55 0.49 -11.32 -6.34
C LEU A 55 1.22 -10.45 -5.29
N VAL A 56 1.97 -11.08 -4.38
CA VAL A 56 2.84 -10.37 -3.43
C VAL A 56 3.95 -9.60 -4.17
N GLU A 57 4.56 -10.21 -5.19
CA GLU A 57 5.54 -9.53 -6.05
C GLU A 57 4.93 -8.32 -6.78
N GLU A 58 3.72 -8.45 -7.35
CA GLU A 58 3.00 -7.32 -7.95
C GLU A 58 2.68 -6.22 -6.93
N ALA A 59 2.27 -6.58 -5.72
CA ALA A 59 2.02 -5.61 -4.65
C ALA A 59 3.30 -4.86 -4.26
N ALA A 60 4.43 -5.57 -4.15
CA ALA A 60 5.74 -4.96 -3.87
C ALA A 60 6.17 -3.98 -4.97
N GLU A 61 5.96 -4.34 -6.23
CA GLU A 61 6.24 -3.46 -7.36
C GLU A 61 5.31 -2.23 -7.36
N ALA A 62 4.03 -2.41 -7.05
CA ALA A 62 3.08 -1.30 -6.94
C ALA A 62 3.49 -0.30 -5.84
N VAL A 63 3.97 -0.79 -4.68
CA VAL A 63 4.52 0.06 -3.60
C VAL A 63 5.73 0.85 -4.10
N ARG A 64 6.71 0.17 -4.73
CA ARG A 64 7.90 0.84 -5.27
C ARG A 64 7.55 1.90 -6.31
N HIS A 65 6.65 1.55 -7.23
CA HIS A 65 6.20 2.46 -8.27
C HIS A 65 5.49 3.70 -7.68
N ALA A 66 4.60 3.49 -6.71
CA ALA A 66 3.92 4.57 -6.01
C ALA A 66 4.91 5.51 -5.31
N LEU A 67 5.90 4.96 -4.60
CA LEU A 67 6.93 5.73 -3.88
C LEU A 67 7.95 6.43 -4.82
N SER A 68 7.95 6.10 -6.10
CA SER A 68 8.77 6.77 -7.12
C SER A 68 7.95 7.71 -8.01
N GLY A 69 6.63 7.76 -7.82
CA GLY A 69 5.70 8.55 -8.64
C GLY A 69 5.62 10.03 -8.22
N PRO A 70 4.89 10.84 -8.99
CA PRO A 70 4.82 12.30 -8.77
C PRO A 70 4.14 12.71 -7.46
N GLY A 71 3.34 11.81 -6.85
CA GLY A 71 2.72 12.03 -5.54
C GLY A 71 3.58 11.63 -4.34
N ALA A 72 4.73 10.99 -4.59
CA ALA A 72 5.60 10.48 -3.55
C ALA A 72 6.22 11.61 -2.70
N PRO A 73 6.62 11.32 -1.45
CA PRO A 73 7.40 12.25 -0.65
C PRO A 73 8.72 12.59 -1.33
N VAL A 74 9.10 13.85 -1.35
CA VAL A 74 10.42 14.29 -1.85
C VAL A 74 11.37 14.64 -0.71
N PRO A 75 12.70 14.50 -0.90
CA PRO A 75 13.69 14.72 0.16
C PRO A 75 13.64 16.10 0.83
N GLY A 76 13.17 17.12 0.14
CA GLY A 76 13.04 18.49 0.63
C GLY A 76 11.73 18.83 1.33
N ASP A 77 10.74 17.94 1.31
CA ASP A 77 9.45 18.21 1.94
C ASP A 77 9.58 18.42 3.46
N ASP A 78 8.78 19.33 4.02
CA ASP A 78 8.53 19.38 5.46
C ASP A 78 8.06 18.00 5.94
N PRO A 79 8.53 17.48 7.10
CA PRO A 79 8.23 16.13 7.55
C PRO A 79 6.74 15.80 7.63
N ALA A 80 5.90 16.77 8.02
CA ALA A 80 4.45 16.53 8.09
C ALA A 80 3.83 16.44 6.68
N THR A 81 4.28 17.27 5.74
CA THR A 81 3.90 17.19 4.33
C THR A 81 4.35 15.87 3.72
N ALA A 82 5.59 15.43 4.00
CA ALA A 82 6.13 14.17 3.54
C ALA A 82 5.31 12.97 4.05
N LEU A 83 4.90 12.98 5.33
CA LEU A 83 4.06 11.93 5.90
C LEU A 83 2.67 11.91 5.27
N ALA A 84 2.05 13.07 5.05
CA ALA A 84 0.75 13.17 4.39
C ALA A 84 0.81 12.64 2.95
N ARG A 85 1.83 13.00 2.18
CA ARG A 85 2.07 12.48 0.82
C ARG A 85 2.29 10.98 0.84
N PHE A 86 3.12 10.47 1.75
CA PHE A 86 3.38 9.04 1.92
C PHE A 86 2.08 8.25 2.11
N VAL A 87 1.23 8.68 3.04
CA VAL A 87 -0.05 7.99 3.31
C VAL A 87 -0.96 8.03 2.09
N ARG A 88 -1.16 9.20 1.49
CA ARG A 88 -2.06 9.36 0.34
C ARG A 88 -1.59 8.58 -0.89
N THR A 89 -0.28 8.51 -1.11
CA THR A 89 0.33 7.76 -2.22
C THR A 89 0.15 6.26 -2.06
N LEU A 90 0.27 5.75 -0.84
CA LEU A 90 0.16 4.31 -0.58
C LEU A 90 -1.26 3.85 -0.27
N TRP A 91 -2.20 4.73 0.05
CA TRP A 91 -3.57 4.36 0.39
C TRP A 91 -4.26 3.53 -0.70
N PRO A 92 -4.25 3.94 -1.99
CA PRO A 92 -4.85 3.14 -3.06
C PRO A 92 -4.18 1.77 -3.25
N VAL A 93 -2.86 1.70 -3.03
CA VAL A 93 -2.11 0.44 -3.10
C VAL A 93 -2.51 -0.48 -1.95
N GLY A 94 -2.60 0.06 -0.74
CA GLY A 94 -3.07 -0.65 0.45
C GLY A 94 -4.51 -1.15 0.27
N ASP A 95 -5.41 -0.33 -0.24
CA ASP A 95 -6.79 -0.72 -0.54
C ASP A 95 -6.85 -1.86 -1.56
N ARG A 96 -6.09 -1.78 -2.63
CA ARG A 96 -6.05 -2.81 -3.67
C ARG A 96 -5.47 -4.15 -3.18
N TYR A 97 -4.36 -4.15 -2.47
CA TYR A 97 -3.58 -5.37 -2.18
C TYR A 97 -3.67 -5.89 -0.74
N GLY A 98 -4.27 -5.16 0.20
CA GLY A 98 -4.21 -5.55 1.61
C GLY A 98 -4.92 -6.88 1.94
N THR A 99 -6.00 -7.26 1.22
CA THR A 99 -6.62 -8.60 1.38
C THR A 99 -5.65 -9.70 0.97
N LEU A 100 -4.90 -9.48 -0.11
CA LEU A 100 -3.89 -10.43 -0.60
C LEU A 100 -2.70 -10.55 0.34
N ILE A 101 -2.27 -9.44 0.95
CA ILE A 101 -1.23 -9.42 1.98
C ILE A 101 -1.70 -10.19 3.21
N ALA A 102 -2.94 -9.97 3.66
CA ALA A 102 -3.53 -10.71 4.78
C ALA A 102 -3.65 -12.22 4.47
N LEU A 103 -3.99 -12.59 3.23
CA LEU A 103 -4.02 -13.99 2.78
C LEU A 103 -2.63 -14.62 2.80
N ALA A 104 -1.61 -13.92 2.29
CA ALA A 104 -0.23 -14.40 2.27
C ALA A 104 0.29 -14.67 3.69
N ARG A 105 -0.01 -13.77 4.65
CA ARG A 105 0.32 -13.95 6.07
C ARG A 105 -0.32 -15.21 6.65
N ARG A 106 -1.62 -15.41 6.44
CA ARG A 106 -2.34 -16.58 6.96
C ARG A 106 -1.81 -17.90 6.41
N ARG A 107 -1.26 -17.93 5.22
CA ARG A 107 -0.73 -19.13 4.57
C ARG A 107 0.71 -19.45 4.91
N GLY A 108 1.41 -18.61 5.67
CA GLY A 108 2.79 -18.86 6.06
C GLY A 108 3.74 -18.98 4.85
N LEU A 109 3.52 -18.19 3.80
CA LEU A 109 4.27 -18.28 2.54
C LEU A 109 5.68 -17.68 2.67
N GLY A 110 6.56 -18.37 3.38
CA GLY A 110 7.99 -18.04 3.48
C GLY A 110 8.32 -16.91 4.46
N PRO A 111 9.61 -16.49 4.52
CA PRO A 111 10.05 -15.43 5.41
C PRO A 111 9.39 -14.12 5.00
N ASP A 112 8.34 -13.79 5.73
CA ASP A 112 7.59 -12.56 5.73
C ASP A 112 7.35 -11.92 4.33
N PRO A 113 6.38 -12.44 3.54
CA PRO A 113 6.00 -11.80 2.27
C PRO A 113 5.49 -10.37 2.50
N VAL A 114 5.01 -10.05 3.70
CA VAL A 114 4.66 -8.70 4.11
C VAL A 114 5.89 -7.81 4.20
N HIS A 115 7.01 -8.33 4.69
CA HIS A 115 8.27 -7.58 4.74
C HIS A 115 8.76 -7.23 3.33
N ALA A 116 8.68 -8.16 2.38
CA ALA A 116 9.05 -7.90 0.99
C ALA A 116 8.18 -6.81 0.34
N VAL A 117 6.88 -6.76 0.65
CA VAL A 117 5.95 -5.72 0.13
C VAL A 117 6.17 -4.39 0.84
N LEU A 118 6.26 -4.39 2.17
CA LEU A 118 6.28 -3.16 2.98
C LEU A 118 7.69 -2.64 3.25
N GLY A 119 8.77 -3.38 2.93
CA GLY A 119 10.14 -2.93 3.14
C GLY A 119 10.41 -1.50 2.65
N PRO A 120 10.19 -1.18 1.36
CA PRO A 120 10.40 0.16 0.84
C PRO A 120 9.53 1.24 1.53
N ALA A 121 8.30 0.89 1.92
CA ALA A 121 7.43 1.79 2.66
C ALA A 121 7.95 2.04 4.09
N ARG A 122 8.42 1.00 4.76
CA ARG A 122 9.03 1.09 6.10
C ARG A 122 10.28 1.96 6.11
N ASP A 123 11.16 1.78 5.13
CA ASP A 123 12.37 2.60 5.00
C ASP A 123 12.02 4.07 4.79
N THR A 124 11.03 4.34 3.94
CA THR A 124 10.55 5.70 3.66
C THR A 124 9.94 6.34 4.90
N VAL A 125 9.02 5.68 5.60
CA VAL A 125 8.38 6.24 6.81
C VAL A 125 9.37 6.40 7.94
N ALA A 126 10.32 5.49 8.10
CA ALA A 126 11.38 5.60 9.11
C ALA A 126 12.24 6.85 8.88
N ALA A 127 12.63 7.13 7.64
CA ALA A 127 13.38 8.34 7.29
C ALA A 127 12.57 9.63 7.56
N ILE A 128 11.27 9.65 7.20
CA ILE A 128 10.36 10.78 7.46
C ILE A 128 10.22 11.02 8.96
N VAL A 129 9.95 9.96 9.73
CA VAL A 129 9.75 10.05 11.20
C VAL A 129 11.02 10.50 11.88
N ALA A 130 12.17 9.91 11.56
CA ALA A 130 13.45 10.31 12.14
C ALA A 130 13.78 11.78 11.85
N ARG A 131 13.50 12.27 10.65
CA ARG A 131 13.66 13.68 10.30
C ARG A 131 12.68 14.55 11.09
N GLY A 132 11.41 14.16 11.19
CA GLY A 132 10.39 14.89 11.92
C GLY A 132 10.69 15.03 13.40
N GLN A 133 11.25 14.00 14.03
CA GLN A 133 11.70 14.06 15.42
C GLN A 133 12.91 15.00 15.60
N ARG A 134 13.88 14.96 14.69
CA ARG A 134 15.04 15.87 14.74
C ARG A 134 14.65 17.34 14.55
N THR A 135 13.64 17.63 13.77
CA THR A 135 13.17 19.02 13.51
C THR A 135 12.10 19.49 14.49
N GLY A 136 11.68 18.66 15.45
CA GLY A 136 10.59 18.97 16.38
C GLY A 136 9.19 18.98 15.76
N THR A 137 9.04 18.48 14.51
CA THR A 137 7.73 18.37 13.85
C THR A 137 6.89 17.25 14.45
N PHE A 138 7.54 16.15 14.83
CA PHE A 138 6.92 14.99 15.46
C PHE A 138 7.39 14.82 16.90
N HIS A 139 6.54 14.21 17.75
CA HIS A 139 6.88 13.97 19.14
C HIS A 139 8.03 12.95 19.28
N THR A 140 8.76 13.08 20.39
CA THR A 140 9.90 12.20 20.76
C THR A 140 9.58 11.30 21.95
N VAL A 141 8.29 11.10 22.27
CA VAL A 141 7.83 10.25 23.39
C VAL A 141 8.32 8.82 23.24
N VAL A 142 8.39 8.34 21.97
CA VAL A 142 8.95 7.04 21.62
C VAL A 142 10.02 7.19 20.55
N PRO A 143 10.99 6.25 20.44
CA PRO A 143 11.99 6.27 19.37
C PRO A 143 11.35 6.22 17.97
N ALA A 144 12.03 6.79 16.95
CA ALA A 144 11.56 6.88 15.58
C ALA A 144 11.10 5.53 14.99
N GLY A 145 11.83 4.45 15.25
CA GLY A 145 11.46 3.11 14.77
C GLY A 145 10.16 2.59 15.39
N VAL A 146 9.93 2.90 16.67
CA VAL A 146 8.68 2.52 17.37
C VAL A 146 7.51 3.34 16.84
N LEU A 147 7.68 4.65 16.62
CA LEU A 147 6.66 5.49 16.04
C LEU A 147 6.32 5.07 14.59
N GLY A 148 7.32 4.72 13.80
CA GLY A 148 7.11 4.19 12.44
C GLY A 148 6.30 2.90 12.43
N ALA A 149 6.60 1.96 13.32
CA ALA A 149 5.83 0.73 13.48
C ALA A 149 4.39 0.97 13.98
N ALA A 150 4.21 1.93 14.89
CA ALA A 150 2.88 2.32 15.36
C ALA A 150 2.05 2.95 14.23
N LEU A 151 2.66 3.80 13.39
CA LEU A 151 1.99 4.37 12.21
C LEU A 151 1.60 3.28 11.19
N GLU A 152 2.47 2.30 10.93
CA GLU A 152 2.14 1.15 10.07
C GLU A 152 0.93 0.39 10.61
N ALA A 153 0.94 0.02 11.88
CA ALA A 153 -0.17 -0.70 12.52
C ALA A 153 -1.47 0.11 12.48
N HIS A 154 -1.39 1.41 12.75
CA HIS A 154 -2.52 2.34 12.68
C HIS A 154 -3.13 2.38 11.26
N LEU A 155 -2.30 2.59 10.23
CA LEU A 155 -2.75 2.66 8.83
C LEU A 155 -3.36 1.34 8.36
N LEU A 156 -2.79 0.19 8.73
CA LEU A 156 -3.36 -1.12 8.41
C LEU A 156 -4.72 -1.34 9.08
N THR A 157 -4.92 -0.81 10.29
CA THR A 157 -6.22 -0.84 10.99
C THR A 157 -7.25 0.02 10.28
N LEU A 158 -6.89 1.24 9.88
CA LEU A 158 -7.76 2.14 9.11
C LEU A 158 -8.15 1.52 7.75
N LEU A 159 -7.21 0.94 7.03
CA LEU A 159 -7.47 0.20 5.77
C LEU A 159 -8.44 -0.96 5.97
N THR A 160 -8.32 -1.68 7.10
CA THR A 160 -9.23 -2.77 7.43
C THR A 160 -10.65 -2.25 7.67
N GLY A 161 -10.78 -1.14 8.40
CA GLY A 161 -12.06 -0.46 8.64
C GLY A 161 -12.72 0.04 7.36
N ALA A 162 -11.96 0.71 6.50
CA ALA A 162 -12.46 1.21 5.20
C ALA A 162 -12.99 0.06 4.32
N ARG A 163 -12.28 -1.06 4.27
CA ARG A 163 -12.72 -2.26 3.53
C ARG A 163 -13.94 -2.95 4.14
N ALA A 164 -14.09 -2.90 5.46
CA ALA A 164 -15.28 -3.40 6.15
C ALA A 164 -16.49 -2.48 5.96
N GLY A 165 -16.33 -1.35 5.27
CA GLY A 165 -17.39 -0.37 5.07
C GLY A 165 -17.75 0.42 6.32
N THR A 166 -16.90 0.42 7.35
CA THR A 166 -17.15 1.16 8.59
C THR A 166 -16.92 2.67 8.43
N TRP A 167 -16.20 3.07 7.42
CA TRP A 167 -16.02 4.45 6.98
C TRP A 167 -15.52 4.51 5.53
N GLU A 168 -15.75 5.63 4.85
CA GLU A 168 -15.25 5.88 3.50
C GLU A 168 -14.09 6.88 3.56
N ASP A 169 -12.97 6.56 2.91
CA ASP A 169 -11.81 7.44 2.83
C ASP A 169 -11.02 7.22 1.53
N ASP A 170 -10.56 8.32 0.95
CA ASP A 170 -9.68 8.36 -0.21
C ASP A 170 -8.19 8.46 0.18
N GLY A 171 -7.88 8.29 1.47
CA GLY A 171 -6.56 8.46 2.08
C GLY A 171 -6.35 9.83 2.73
N ARG A 172 -7.31 10.75 2.67
CA ARG A 172 -7.21 12.08 3.32
C ARG A 172 -7.37 11.95 4.82
N GLY A 173 -8.42 11.31 5.28
CA GLY A 173 -8.67 11.08 6.70
C GLY A 173 -7.56 10.25 7.34
N ALA A 174 -7.09 9.21 6.64
CA ALA A 174 -5.97 8.41 7.08
C ALA A 174 -4.67 9.24 7.22
N ALA A 175 -4.41 10.17 6.29
CA ALA A 175 -3.26 11.07 6.37
C ALA A 175 -3.36 12.03 7.56
N VAL A 176 -4.54 12.61 7.82
CA VAL A 176 -4.79 13.44 9.01
C VAL A 176 -4.56 12.64 10.27
N ALA A 177 -5.14 11.44 10.37
CA ALA A 177 -5.01 10.58 11.53
C ALA A 177 -3.54 10.19 11.80
N ALA A 178 -2.78 9.85 10.76
CA ALA A 178 -1.35 9.55 10.88
C ALA A 178 -0.52 10.74 11.40
N LEU A 179 -0.83 11.95 10.93
CA LEU A 179 -0.19 13.18 11.41
C LEU A 179 -0.49 13.43 12.90
N VAL A 180 -1.74 13.22 13.32
CA VAL A 180 -2.15 13.36 14.72
C VAL A 180 -1.43 12.32 15.60
N VAL A 181 -1.34 11.07 15.15
CA VAL A 181 -0.56 10.02 15.85
C VAL A 181 0.91 10.42 15.97
N ALA A 182 1.48 11.10 14.97
CA ALA A 182 2.84 11.60 15.01
C ALA A 182 3.02 12.87 15.90
N GLY A 183 1.93 13.42 16.45
CA GLY A 183 1.96 14.57 17.36
C GLY A 183 1.68 15.92 16.71
N VAL A 184 1.20 15.93 15.46
CA VAL A 184 0.76 17.17 14.81
C VAL A 184 -0.65 17.52 15.30
N GLU A 185 -0.88 18.80 15.62
CA GLU A 185 -2.19 19.30 16.04
C GLU A 185 -3.22 19.08 14.92
N ALA A 186 -4.46 18.63 15.28
CA ALA A 186 -5.47 18.16 14.30
C ALA A 186 -5.80 19.20 13.22
N GLY A 187 -6.06 20.45 13.58
CA GLY A 187 -6.36 21.50 12.61
C GLY A 187 -5.17 21.86 11.71
N ARG A 188 -3.92 21.68 12.19
CA ARG A 188 -2.72 21.81 11.35
C ARG A 188 -2.63 20.63 10.38
N ALA A 189 -2.91 19.42 10.83
CA ALA A 189 -2.92 18.23 9.99
C ALA A 189 -3.92 18.34 8.84
N GLU A 190 -5.14 18.80 9.11
CA GLU A 190 -6.17 19.05 8.11
C GLU A 190 -5.71 20.07 7.05
N ARG A 191 -5.11 21.19 7.48
CA ARG A 191 -4.57 22.19 6.55
C ARG A 191 -3.46 21.65 5.67
N ILE A 192 -2.55 20.82 6.20
CA ILE A 192 -1.47 20.19 5.43
C ILE A 192 -2.05 19.28 4.35
N VAL A 193 -2.98 18.43 4.72
CA VAL A 193 -3.60 17.47 3.79
C VAL A 193 -4.47 18.20 2.75
N GLY A 194 -5.15 19.29 3.13
CA GLY A 194 -5.95 20.12 2.23
C GLY A 194 -5.12 20.80 1.13
N ARG A 195 -4.00 21.43 1.47
CA ARG A 195 -3.10 22.10 0.50
C ARG A 195 -2.52 21.14 -0.54
N GLY A 196 -2.14 19.94 -0.15
CA GLY A 196 -1.62 18.92 -1.08
C GLY A 196 -2.64 18.43 -2.11
N ALA A 197 -3.94 18.69 -1.91
CA ALA A 197 -4.98 18.40 -2.89
C ALA A 197 -5.06 19.46 -4.00
N GLU A 198 -4.81 20.74 -3.68
CA GLU A 198 -4.84 21.85 -4.64
C GLU A 198 -3.62 21.85 -5.57
N GLU A 199 -2.43 21.48 -5.07
CA GLU A 199 -1.22 21.36 -5.87
C GLU A 199 -1.31 20.22 -6.91
N GLY A 200 -2.00 19.10 -6.57
CA GLY A 200 -2.21 17.98 -7.49
C GLY A 200 -3.18 18.31 -8.63
N VAL A 201 -4.15 19.18 -8.41
CA VAL A 201 -5.13 19.61 -9.44
C VAL A 201 -4.51 20.67 -10.36
N GLY A 202 -3.70 21.59 -9.82
CA GLY A 202 -3.03 22.62 -10.62
C GLY A 202 -2.01 22.07 -11.62
N ALA A 203 -1.35 20.95 -11.30
CA ALA A 203 -0.38 20.32 -12.19
C ALA A 203 -1.01 19.63 -13.42
N LEU A 204 -2.31 19.33 -13.40
CA LEU A 204 -3.05 18.72 -14.50
C LEU A 204 -3.61 19.74 -15.53
N TRP A 205 -3.70 21.02 -15.17
CA TRP A 205 -4.28 22.07 -16.01
C TRP A 205 -3.30 23.13 -16.49
N GLY A 206 -2.01 22.96 -16.21
CA GLY A 206 -0.93 23.89 -16.53
C GLY A 206 0.01 23.41 -17.65
N ARG A 207 -0.54 23.01 -18.81
CA ARG A 207 0.22 22.92 -20.09
C ARG A 207 -0.71 23.28 -21.25
#